data_076d972ca92445a9281478606490e0ba
#
_entry.id   076d972ca92445a9281478606490e0ba
#
_cell.length_a   1.000
_cell.length_b   1.000
_cell.length_c   1.000
_cell.angle_alpha   90.00
_cell.angle_beta   90.00
_cell.angle_gamma   90.00
#
_symmetry.space_group_name_H-M   'P 1'
#
loop_
_entity.id
_entity.type
_entity.pdbx_description
1 polymer ?
#
loop_
_entity_poly.entity_id
_entity_poly.type
_entity_poly.pdbx_seq_one_letter_code
_entity_poly.pdbx_strand_id
1 'polypeptide(L)'
;KNHRYPGWRVGWTLGPSVMIEAMARTGSAIDGGPSRLAQRAALEALEPARADQETRALREVFSAKRNLMVERLKSMGVRFAFEPSGTFYCWGNLSALPAPFNDGVGFFERALQHKVLTVPGEYFDVDPRKERPGESPYRQWMRFSFGPPMDNMVMGLDRLQAMLGRG
;
A
#
# COMPACT_ATOMS: atom_id res chain seq x y z
N LYS A 1 -5.62 -6.90 7.33
CA LYS A 1 -4.78 -5.79 7.87
C LYS A 1 -5.57 -4.83 8.75
N ASN A 2 -6.88 -4.77 8.59
CA ASN A 2 -7.76 -3.87 9.37
C ASN A 2 -7.65 -4.06 10.89
N HIS A 3 -7.34 -5.28 11.33
CA HIS A 3 -7.16 -5.64 12.75
C HIS A 3 -5.69 -5.76 13.16
N ARG A 4 -4.75 -5.15 12.46
CA ARG A 4 -3.30 -5.05 12.74
C ARG A 4 -2.52 -6.37 12.81
N TYR A 5 -3.10 -7.51 12.48
CA TYR A 5 -2.45 -8.81 12.55
C TYR A 5 -2.18 -9.44 11.16
N PRO A 6 -1.40 -8.77 10.26
CA PRO A 6 -1.18 -9.31 8.91
C PRO A 6 -0.41 -10.64 8.91
N GLY A 7 0.42 -10.89 9.92
CA GLY A 7 1.19 -12.13 10.08
C GLY A 7 0.32 -13.36 10.39
N TRP A 8 -0.87 -13.17 10.92
CA TRP A 8 -1.79 -14.29 11.21
C TRP A 8 -2.44 -14.90 9.96
N ARG A 9 -2.30 -14.24 8.81
CA ARG A 9 -2.69 -14.77 7.50
C ARG A 9 -4.16 -15.20 7.41
N VAL A 10 -5.08 -14.44 8.00
CA VAL A 10 -6.53 -14.62 7.90
C VAL A 10 -7.14 -13.45 7.14
N GLY A 11 -8.04 -13.75 6.23
CA GLY A 11 -8.84 -12.80 5.49
C GLY A 11 -10.10 -13.47 4.95
N TRP A 12 -10.99 -12.69 4.40
CA TRP A 12 -12.21 -13.17 3.76
C TRP A 12 -12.52 -12.34 2.53
N THR A 13 -13.26 -12.95 1.62
CA THR A 13 -13.78 -12.32 0.41
C THR A 13 -15.29 -12.41 0.41
N LEU A 14 -15.94 -11.30 0.08
CA LEU A 14 -17.37 -11.23 -0.16
C LEU A 14 -17.61 -10.94 -1.64
N GLY A 15 -18.57 -11.64 -2.24
CA GLY A 15 -18.89 -11.46 -3.64
C GLY A 15 -20.04 -12.35 -4.12
N PRO A 16 -20.37 -12.35 -5.41
CA PRO A 16 -21.37 -13.25 -5.99
C PRO A 16 -21.02 -14.72 -5.73
N SER A 17 -22.03 -15.54 -5.42
CA SER A 17 -21.83 -16.95 -5.04
C SER A 17 -21.01 -17.74 -6.02
N VAL A 18 -21.25 -17.57 -7.33
CA VAL A 18 -20.51 -18.25 -8.38
C VAL A 18 -19.00 -17.96 -8.34
N MET A 19 -18.61 -16.73 -8.01
CA MET A 19 -17.19 -16.36 -7.85
C MET A 19 -16.62 -16.96 -6.57
N ILE A 20 -17.36 -16.86 -5.45
CA ILE A 20 -16.90 -17.41 -4.17
C ILE A 20 -16.72 -18.91 -4.25
N GLU A 21 -17.62 -19.64 -4.88
CA GLU A 21 -17.49 -21.08 -5.11
C GLU A 21 -16.27 -21.45 -5.96
N ALA A 22 -16.00 -20.68 -7.03
CA ALA A 22 -14.80 -20.87 -7.85
C ALA A 22 -13.52 -20.60 -7.04
N MET A 23 -13.49 -19.50 -6.26
CA MET A 23 -12.37 -19.16 -5.39
C MET A 23 -12.15 -20.23 -4.29
N ALA A 24 -13.22 -20.74 -3.68
CA ALA A 24 -13.13 -21.77 -2.66
C ALA A 24 -12.53 -23.08 -3.21
N ARG A 25 -12.96 -23.50 -4.40
CA ARG A 25 -12.40 -24.68 -5.08
C ARG A 25 -10.93 -24.49 -5.43
N THR A 26 -10.57 -23.35 -5.97
CA THR A 26 -9.18 -23.03 -6.33
C THR A 26 -8.31 -22.91 -5.08
N GLY A 27 -8.77 -22.20 -4.06
CA GLY A 27 -8.06 -22.03 -2.80
C GLY A 27 -7.85 -23.34 -2.06
N SER A 28 -8.83 -24.24 -2.10
CA SER A 28 -8.68 -25.59 -1.54
C SER A 28 -7.56 -26.39 -2.20
N ALA A 29 -7.38 -26.22 -3.51
CA ALA A 29 -6.33 -26.93 -4.26
C ALA A 29 -4.93 -26.30 -4.09
N ILE A 30 -4.85 -24.97 -3.90
CA ILE A 30 -3.58 -24.22 -3.87
C ILE A 30 -3.11 -23.97 -2.43
N ASP A 31 -3.98 -23.43 -1.57
CA ASP A 31 -3.62 -22.89 -0.26
C ASP A 31 -4.07 -23.75 0.92
N GLY A 32 -5.07 -24.61 0.76
CA GLY A 32 -5.65 -25.42 1.81
C GLY A 32 -6.43 -24.68 2.90
N GLY A 33 -6.47 -23.35 2.83
CA GLY A 33 -7.17 -22.47 3.76
C GLY A 33 -6.33 -21.98 4.95
N PRO A 34 -6.86 -21.00 5.72
CA PRO A 34 -6.15 -20.38 6.82
C PRO A 34 -6.07 -21.27 8.07
N SER A 35 -5.04 -21.02 8.89
CA SER A 35 -4.84 -21.72 10.17
C SER A 35 -6.09 -21.64 11.06
N ARG A 36 -6.51 -22.80 11.62
CA ARG A 36 -7.66 -22.87 12.55
C ARG A 36 -7.44 -22.04 13.81
N LEU A 37 -6.21 -21.96 14.31
CA LEU A 37 -5.87 -21.13 15.47
C LEU A 37 -6.05 -19.65 15.14
N ALA A 38 -5.58 -19.21 13.98
CA ALA A 38 -5.73 -17.84 13.52
C ALA A 38 -7.21 -17.46 13.28
N GLN A 39 -8.02 -18.39 12.77
CA GLN A 39 -9.47 -18.19 12.63
C GLN A 39 -10.15 -18.00 14.01
N ARG A 40 -9.76 -18.81 15.02
CA ARG A 40 -10.28 -18.65 16.38
C ARG A 40 -9.89 -17.31 16.99
N ALA A 41 -8.63 -16.90 16.85
CA ALA A 41 -8.18 -15.59 17.31
C ALA A 41 -8.88 -14.42 16.60
N ALA A 42 -9.24 -14.61 15.33
CA ALA A 42 -9.97 -13.59 14.57
C ALA A 42 -11.36 -13.31 15.16
N LEU A 43 -12.02 -14.28 15.79
CA LEU A 43 -13.32 -14.06 16.44
C LEU A 43 -13.23 -13.01 17.55
N GLU A 44 -12.16 -13.03 18.34
CA GLU A 44 -11.90 -12.03 19.39
C GLU A 44 -11.60 -10.64 18.80
N ALA A 45 -10.85 -10.61 17.70
CA ALA A 45 -10.52 -9.34 17.02
C ALA A 45 -11.74 -8.71 16.29
N LEU A 46 -12.74 -9.53 15.99
CA LEU A 46 -13.97 -9.13 15.29
C LEU A 46 -15.11 -8.83 16.28
N GLU A 47 -14.91 -9.00 17.58
CA GLU A 47 -15.88 -8.58 18.58
C GLU A 47 -16.18 -7.08 18.38
N PRO A 48 -17.45 -6.66 18.26
CA PRO A 48 -17.80 -5.31 17.80
C PRO A 48 -17.15 -4.18 18.61
N ALA A 49 -17.16 -4.27 19.96
CA ALA A 49 -16.61 -3.20 20.79
C ALA A 49 -15.08 -3.08 20.61
N ARG A 50 -14.37 -4.20 20.45
CA ARG A 50 -12.92 -4.23 20.20
C ARG A 50 -12.60 -3.72 18.80
N ALA A 51 -13.36 -4.16 17.79
CA ALA A 51 -13.20 -3.70 16.41
C ALA A 51 -13.41 -2.19 16.28
N ASP A 52 -14.39 -1.64 16.98
CA ASP A 52 -14.67 -0.20 17.01
C ASP A 52 -13.58 0.58 17.73
N GLN A 53 -13.09 0.08 18.85
CA GLN A 53 -11.97 0.68 19.58
C GLN A 53 -10.70 0.75 18.72
N GLU A 54 -10.34 -0.36 18.08
CA GLU A 54 -9.20 -0.43 17.15
C GLU A 54 -9.37 0.50 15.96
N THR A 55 -10.56 0.56 15.39
CA THR A 55 -10.86 1.43 14.26
C THR A 55 -10.67 2.91 14.62
N ARG A 56 -11.14 3.33 15.80
CA ARG A 56 -10.93 4.72 16.28
C ARG A 56 -9.46 5.04 16.48
N ALA A 57 -8.72 4.18 17.18
CA ALA A 57 -7.29 4.36 17.44
C ALA A 57 -6.47 4.40 16.13
N LEU A 58 -6.78 3.52 15.18
CA LEU A 58 -6.12 3.51 13.87
C LEU A 58 -6.42 4.78 13.07
N ARG A 59 -7.66 5.24 13.06
CA ARG A 59 -8.04 6.48 12.33
C ARG A 59 -7.30 7.69 12.87
N GLU A 60 -7.17 7.83 14.18
CA GLU A 60 -6.43 8.93 14.80
C GLU A 60 -4.96 8.94 14.35
N VAL A 61 -4.25 7.83 14.57
CA VAL A 61 -2.83 7.72 14.27
C VAL A 61 -2.56 7.81 12.76
N PHE A 62 -3.32 7.08 11.95
CA PHE A 62 -3.07 7.04 10.50
C PHE A 62 -3.52 8.30 9.77
N SER A 63 -4.50 9.06 10.29
CA SER A 63 -4.87 10.35 9.70
C SER A 63 -3.72 11.35 9.80
N ALA A 64 -3.05 11.44 10.96
CA ALA A 64 -1.89 12.30 11.13
C ALA A 64 -0.74 11.90 10.18
N LYS A 65 -0.43 10.62 10.10
CA LYS A 65 0.61 10.10 9.19
C LYS A 65 0.30 10.36 7.73
N ARG A 66 -0.96 10.10 7.31
CA ARG A 66 -1.42 10.36 5.95
C ARG A 66 -1.24 11.83 5.57
N ASN A 67 -1.72 12.72 6.43
CA ASN A 67 -1.68 14.16 6.16
C ASN A 67 -0.25 14.64 5.95
N LEU A 68 0.65 14.26 6.86
CA LEU A 68 2.07 14.60 6.75
C LEU A 68 2.69 14.02 5.47
N MET A 69 2.45 12.76 5.16
CA MET A 69 3.02 12.14 3.95
C MET A 69 2.49 12.80 2.68
N VAL A 70 1.19 13.05 2.58
CA VAL A 70 0.58 13.69 1.40
C VAL A 70 1.14 15.10 1.21
N GLU A 71 1.22 15.89 2.28
CA GLU A 71 1.78 17.25 2.25
C GLU A 71 3.24 17.23 1.75
N ARG A 72 4.09 16.40 2.36
CA ARG A 72 5.51 16.29 2.01
C ARG A 72 5.71 15.79 0.57
N LEU A 73 4.95 14.78 0.14
CA LEU A 73 5.05 14.28 -1.24
C LEU A 73 4.58 15.32 -2.26
N LYS A 74 3.52 16.07 -1.97
CA LYS A 74 3.08 17.19 -2.81
C LYS A 74 4.15 18.27 -2.92
N SER A 75 4.79 18.66 -1.83
CA SER A 75 5.88 19.65 -1.84
C SER A 75 7.08 19.17 -2.65
N MET A 76 7.31 17.88 -2.76
CA MET A 76 8.32 17.26 -3.63
C MET A 76 7.90 17.18 -5.11
N GLY A 77 6.65 17.54 -5.45
CA GLY A 77 6.13 17.52 -6.82
C GLY A 77 5.40 16.23 -7.21
N VAL A 78 5.19 15.30 -6.29
CA VAL A 78 4.34 14.12 -6.52
C VAL A 78 2.89 14.56 -6.59
N ARG A 79 2.16 14.08 -7.60
CA ARG A 79 0.75 14.40 -7.81
C ARG A 79 -0.15 13.27 -7.33
N PHE A 80 -1.34 13.63 -6.89
CA PHE A 80 -2.38 12.68 -6.48
C PHE A 80 -3.63 12.92 -7.31
N ALA A 81 -4.15 11.89 -7.98
CA ALA A 81 -5.46 11.96 -8.63
C ALA A 81 -6.56 12.06 -7.56
N PHE A 82 -6.39 11.31 -6.46
CA PHE A 82 -7.25 11.35 -5.28
C PHE A 82 -6.38 11.24 -4.03
N GLU A 83 -6.67 12.04 -3.02
CA GLU A 83 -6.05 11.86 -1.72
C GLU A 83 -6.59 10.58 -1.05
N PRO A 84 -5.73 9.76 -0.42
CA PRO A 84 -6.19 8.54 0.21
C PRO A 84 -7.16 8.83 1.36
N SER A 85 -8.37 8.31 1.28
CA SER A 85 -9.37 8.39 2.33
C SER A 85 -9.32 7.20 3.31
N GLY A 86 -8.53 6.19 3.00
CA GLY A 86 -8.35 4.97 3.78
C GLY A 86 -7.00 4.31 3.54
N THR A 87 -6.84 3.06 3.99
CA THR A 87 -5.58 2.30 3.87
C THR A 87 -4.41 2.94 4.63
N PHE A 88 -3.20 2.54 4.35
CA PHE A 88 -1.93 3.13 4.84
C PHE A 88 -0.94 3.32 3.68
N TYR A 89 -1.46 3.53 2.48
CA TYR A 89 -0.70 3.78 1.26
C TYR A 89 -1.14 5.07 0.59
N CYS A 90 -0.17 5.77 0.01
CA CYS A 90 -0.38 6.80 -0.98
C CYS A 90 -0.04 6.26 -2.36
N TRP A 91 -0.86 6.56 -3.36
CA TRP A 91 -0.64 6.24 -4.77
C TRP A 91 -0.34 7.53 -5.50
N GLY A 92 0.96 7.80 -5.69
CA GLY A 92 1.45 9.06 -6.23
C GLY A 92 1.86 8.95 -7.69
N ASN A 93 1.56 9.96 -8.47
CA ASN A 93 2.01 10.11 -9.84
C ASN A 93 3.28 10.95 -9.90
N LEU A 94 4.30 10.43 -10.56
CA LEU A 94 5.64 11.00 -10.64
C LEU A 94 5.87 11.83 -11.91
N SER A 95 4.91 11.91 -12.82
CA SER A 95 5.08 12.52 -14.16
C SER A 95 5.57 13.96 -14.15
N ALA A 96 5.36 14.68 -13.05
CA ALA A 96 5.80 16.08 -12.89
C ALA A 96 7.25 16.20 -12.38
N LEU A 97 7.89 15.11 -12.02
CA LEU A 97 9.28 15.10 -11.58
C LEU A 97 10.22 15.09 -12.79
N PRO A 98 11.47 15.60 -12.65
CA PRO A 98 12.46 15.47 -13.71
C PRO A 98 12.93 14.02 -13.87
N ALA A 99 13.38 13.66 -15.07
CA ALA A 99 14.03 12.37 -15.28
C ALA A 99 15.31 12.25 -14.39
N PRO A 100 15.61 11.07 -13.85
CA PRO A 100 14.92 9.78 -13.99
C PRO A 100 13.80 9.55 -12.96
N PHE A 101 13.44 10.55 -12.17
CA PHE A 101 12.47 10.43 -11.06
C PHE A 101 11.01 10.40 -11.54
N ASN A 102 10.74 10.68 -12.79
CA ASN A 102 9.40 10.63 -13.40
C ASN A 102 8.97 9.23 -13.86
N ASP A 103 9.80 8.22 -13.61
CA ASP A 103 9.57 6.81 -13.89
C ASP A 103 9.57 6.01 -12.59
N GLY A 104 8.64 5.07 -12.43
CA GLY A 104 8.49 4.34 -11.18
C GLY A 104 9.71 3.50 -10.81
N VAL A 105 10.29 2.78 -11.77
CA VAL A 105 11.49 1.97 -11.54
C VAL A 105 12.70 2.85 -11.30
N GLY A 106 12.91 3.87 -12.12
CA GLY A 106 14.00 4.83 -11.95
C GLY A 106 13.95 5.54 -10.59
N PHE A 107 12.76 5.94 -10.13
CA PHE A 107 12.57 6.49 -8.79
C PHE A 107 12.91 5.48 -7.70
N PHE A 108 12.42 4.25 -7.83
CA PHE A 108 12.66 3.17 -6.86
C PHE A 108 14.15 2.88 -6.69
N GLU A 109 14.88 2.73 -7.79
CA GLU A 109 16.33 2.45 -7.75
C GLU A 109 17.12 3.56 -7.05
N ARG A 110 16.78 4.82 -7.30
CA ARG A 110 17.39 5.97 -6.62
C ARG A 110 16.99 6.04 -5.15
N ALA A 111 15.70 5.84 -4.83
CA ALA A 111 15.22 5.81 -3.46
C ALA A 111 15.91 4.71 -2.64
N LEU A 112 16.17 3.55 -3.25
CA LEU A 112 16.88 2.45 -2.60
C LEU A 112 18.32 2.81 -2.26
N GLN A 113 19.03 3.53 -3.13
CA GLN A 113 20.37 4.07 -2.84
C GLN A 113 20.35 5.02 -1.64
N HIS A 114 19.25 5.74 -1.43
CA HIS A 114 19.01 6.60 -0.27
C HIS A 114 18.37 5.86 0.92
N LYS A 115 18.34 4.52 0.90
CA LYS A 115 17.79 3.65 1.97
C LYS A 115 16.29 3.89 2.21
N VAL A 116 15.54 4.15 1.15
CA VAL A 116 14.08 4.25 1.18
C VAL A 116 13.49 3.21 0.23
N LEU A 117 12.62 2.35 0.77
CA LEU A 117 11.91 1.35 0.01
C LEU A 117 10.53 1.87 -0.40
N THR A 118 10.30 2.00 -1.69
CA THR A 118 9.01 2.31 -2.31
C THR A 118 8.60 1.14 -3.22
N VAL A 119 7.44 1.17 -3.82
CA VAL A 119 7.02 0.10 -4.75
C VAL A 119 6.53 0.72 -6.06
N PRO A 120 7.22 0.44 -7.18
CA PRO A 120 6.80 0.91 -8.51
C PRO A 120 5.39 0.50 -8.86
N GLY A 121 4.66 1.40 -9.53
CA GLY A 121 3.28 1.17 -9.90
C GLY A 121 3.09 0.01 -10.85
N GLU A 122 4.01 -0.20 -11.76
CA GLU A 122 3.94 -1.28 -12.75
C GLU A 122 3.91 -2.69 -12.12
N TYR A 123 4.40 -2.86 -10.88
CA TYR A 123 4.30 -4.13 -10.15
C TYR A 123 2.86 -4.46 -9.70
N PHE A 124 1.94 -3.51 -9.86
CA PHE A 124 0.51 -3.69 -9.62
C PHE A 124 -0.29 -3.82 -10.93
N ASP A 125 0.40 -3.85 -12.06
CA ASP A 125 -0.23 -4.03 -13.35
C ASP A 125 -0.64 -5.50 -13.54
N VAL A 126 -1.95 -5.74 -13.47
CA VAL A 126 -2.52 -7.07 -13.61
C VAL A 126 -2.77 -7.36 -15.09
N ASP A 127 -1.75 -7.86 -15.75
CA ASP A 127 -1.83 -8.36 -17.14
C ASP A 127 -1.21 -9.77 -17.21
N PRO A 128 -1.95 -10.80 -16.71
CA PRO A 128 -1.40 -12.16 -16.54
C PRO A 128 -1.02 -12.82 -17.85
N ARG A 129 -1.61 -12.42 -18.97
CA ARG A 129 -1.32 -12.95 -20.30
C ARG A 129 -0.28 -12.13 -21.05
N LYS A 130 0.07 -10.94 -20.56
CA LYS A 130 0.95 -9.98 -21.25
C LYS A 130 0.49 -9.65 -22.67
N GLU A 131 -0.83 -9.55 -22.84
CA GLU A 131 -1.47 -9.28 -24.14
C GLU A 131 -1.63 -7.78 -24.42
N ARG A 132 -1.48 -6.93 -23.40
CA ARG A 132 -1.59 -5.49 -23.57
C ARG A 132 -0.39 -4.96 -24.34
N PRO A 133 -0.61 -4.30 -25.48
CA PRO A 133 0.47 -3.68 -26.23
C PRO A 133 1.00 -2.45 -25.47
N GLY A 134 2.32 -2.29 -25.45
CA GLY A 134 2.97 -1.09 -24.90
C GLY A 134 3.35 -1.19 -23.43
N GLU A 135 3.69 -0.03 -22.87
CA GLU A 135 4.15 0.09 -21.49
C GLU A 135 2.98 0.05 -20.50
N SER A 136 3.28 -0.28 -19.24
CA SER A 136 2.30 -0.27 -18.16
C SER A 136 1.68 1.13 -17.99
N PRO A 137 0.36 1.25 -17.85
CA PRO A 137 -0.29 2.51 -17.51
C PRO A 137 0.12 3.06 -16.14
N TYR A 138 0.77 2.23 -15.34
CA TYR A 138 1.28 2.57 -14.02
C TYR A 138 2.78 2.87 -13.98
N ARG A 139 3.45 2.97 -15.13
CA ARG A 139 4.89 3.24 -15.21
C ARG A 139 5.33 4.48 -14.43
N GLN A 140 4.54 5.54 -14.47
CA GLN A 140 4.82 6.79 -13.75
C GLN A 140 4.18 6.86 -12.36
N TRP A 141 3.77 5.73 -11.80
CA TRP A 141 3.12 5.68 -10.50
C TRP A 141 4.00 5.00 -9.46
N MET A 142 3.80 5.42 -8.21
CA MET A 142 4.56 4.90 -7.08
C MET A 142 3.64 4.72 -5.87
N ARG A 143 3.78 3.57 -5.21
CA ARG A 143 3.16 3.34 -3.91
C ARG A 143 4.10 3.71 -2.78
N PHE A 144 3.69 4.67 -1.95
CA PHE A 144 4.34 5.03 -0.70
C PHE A 144 3.54 4.48 0.48
N SER A 145 4.22 4.06 1.55
CA SER A 145 3.56 3.50 2.74
C SER A 145 3.75 4.41 3.95
N PHE A 146 2.65 4.82 4.58
CA PHE A 146 2.67 5.49 5.89
C PHE A 146 2.38 4.53 7.05
N GLY A 147 2.56 3.21 6.82
CA GLY A 147 2.47 2.16 7.84
C GLY A 147 3.56 2.22 8.92
N PRO A 148 4.84 2.53 8.60
CA PRO A 148 5.92 2.55 9.58
C PRO A 148 5.70 3.52 10.76
N PRO A 149 6.47 3.42 11.88
CA PRO A 149 6.50 4.44 12.91
C PRO A 149 6.72 5.84 12.34
N MET A 150 6.20 6.88 13.02
CA MET A 150 6.24 8.26 12.53
C MET A 150 7.69 8.72 12.23
N ASP A 151 8.62 8.46 13.13
CA ASP A 151 10.02 8.86 12.98
C ASP A 151 10.68 8.22 11.75
N ASN A 152 10.41 6.93 11.51
CA ASN A 152 10.91 6.23 10.33
C ASN A 152 10.32 6.80 9.04
N MET A 153 9.05 7.20 9.08
CA MET A 153 8.38 7.80 7.94
C MET A 153 8.96 9.19 7.64
N VAL A 154 9.15 10.02 8.65
CA VAL A 154 9.78 11.34 8.52
C VAL A 154 11.19 11.21 7.96
N MET A 155 12.01 10.35 8.55
CA MET A 155 13.36 10.09 8.04
C MET A 155 13.36 9.62 6.57
N GLY A 156 12.40 8.77 6.19
CA GLY A 156 12.24 8.34 4.80
C GLY A 156 11.89 9.50 3.86
N LEU A 157 10.99 10.37 4.28
CA LEU A 157 10.59 11.56 3.52
C LEU A 157 11.74 12.55 3.38
N ASP A 158 12.54 12.76 4.44
CA ASP A 158 13.73 13.63 4.38
C ASP A 158 14.77 13.10 3.39
N ARG A 159 14.99 11.79 3.35
CA ARG A 159 15.87 11.15 2.37
C ARG A 159 15.38 11.29 0.94
N LEU A 160 14.06 11.15 0.72
CA LEU A 160 13.47 11.38 -0.61
C LEU A 160 13.61 12.85 -1.04
N GLN A 161 13.42 13.78 -0.13
CA GLN A 161 13.58 15.21 -0.40
C GLN A 161 15.02 15.55 -0.78
N ALA A 162 16.00 15.02 -0.02
CA ALA A 162 17.43 15.16 -0.33
C ALA A 162 17.79 14.53 -1.68
N MET A 163 17.26 13.34 -1.98
CA MET A 163 17.43 12.65 -3.28
C MET A 163 16.99 13.53 -4.45
N LEU A 164 15.90 14.27 -4.29
CA LEU A 164 15.34 15.15 -5.33
C LEU A 164 16.04 16.52 -5.41
N GLY A 165 17.06 16.79 -4.59
CA GLY A 165 17.77 18.05 -4.55
C GLY A 165 16.93 19.23 -4.04
N ARG A 166 15.92 18.96 -3.21
CA ARG A 166 14.96 19.93 -2.67
C ARG A 166 15.15 20.09 -1.15
N GLY A 167 16.40 20.15 -0.72
CA GLY A 167 16.76 20.39 0.67
C GLY A 167 16.85 21.87 1.02
#